data_e5356353d63ac093a829f937b0491eb9
#
_entry.id   e5356353d63ac093a829f937b0491eb9
#
_cell.length_a   1.000
_cell.length_b   1.000
_cell.length_c   1.000
_cell.angle_alpha   90.00
_cell.angle_beta   90.00
_cell.angle_gamma   90.00
#
_symmetry.space_group_name_H-M   'P 1'
#
loop_
_entity.id
_entity.type
_entity.pdbx_description
1 polymer ?
#
loop_
_entity_poly.entity_id
_entity_poly.type
_entity_poly.pdbx_seq_one_letter_code
_entity_poly.pdbx_strand_id
1 'polypeptide(L)'
;MNQNREIKIALGVLASLLLIAPFSIDLGPIPLTLQTFCIFIGASLLSWRSAAIVVLIYLASGALGLPVFGHHTAGFEKLHGATSGFLWGFVLCAIFVSIESARKEFHFYRAIMVLVQAHLLLLIPGFLVLYYQLPGADLWATLMKLLPGLIIKSIIGGIIASQIRRLLYR
;
A
#
# COMPACT_ATOMS: atom_id res chain seq x y z
N MET A 1 -12.94 13.50 -12.99
CA MET A 1 -13.81 12.37 -12.64
C MET A 1 -15.05 12.91 -11.93
N ASN A 2 -16.26 12.36 -12.20
CA ASN A 2 -17.46 12.76 -11.48
C ASN A 2 -17.35 12.31 -10.01
N GLN A 3 -17.75 13.17 -9.06
CA GLN A 3 -17.64 12.91 -7.62
C GLN A 3 -18.30 11.59 -7.18
N ASN A 4 -19.48 11.27 -7.71
CA ASN A 4 -20.18 10.02 -7.41
C ASN A 4 -19.41 8.78 -7.85
N ARG A 5 -18.67 8.87 -8.96
CA ARG A 5 -17.84 7.77 -9.46
C ARG A 5 -16.61 7.59 -8.59
N GLU A 6 -16.00 8.68 -8.16
CA GLU A 6 -14.83 8.64 -7.27
C GLU A 6 -15.18 7.99 -5.92
N ILE A 7 -16.34 8.36 -5.35
CA ILE A 7 -16.83 7.75 -4.10
C ILE A 7 -17.02 6.24 -4.26
N LYS A 8 -17.62 5.76 -5.35
CA LYS A 8 -17.81 4.33 -5.59
C LYS A 8 -16.47 3.58 -5.69
N ILE A 9 -15.49 4.16 -6.37
CA ILE A 9 -14.14 3.59 -6.46
C ILE A 9 -13.48 3.59 -5.08
N ALA A 10 -13.57 4.67 -4.32
CA ALA A 10 -13.02 4.77 -2.98
C ALA A 10 -13.59 3.72 -2.03
N LEU A 11 -14.91 3.49 -2.07
CA LEU A 11 -15.58 2.44 -1.29
C LEU A 11 -15.10 1.03 -1.70
N GLY A 12 -14.95 0.78 -3.00
CA GLY A 12 -14.41 -0.50 -3.50
C GLY A 12 -12.97 -0.73 -3.06
N VAL A 13 -12.13 0.31 -3.09
CA VAL A 13 -10.74 0.26 -2.60
C VAL A 13 -10.71 0.01 -1.09
N LEU A 14 -11.54 0.72 -0.32
CA LEU A 14 -11.64 0.50 1.13
C LEU A 14 -12.08 -0.93 1.43
N ALA A 15 -13.11 -1.44 0.74
CA ALA A 15 -13.55 -2.82 0.91
C ALA A 15 -12.43 -3.83 0.61
N SER A 16 -11.65 -3.62 -0.46
CA SER A 16 -10.49 -4.48 -0.77
C SER A 16 -9.42 -4.43 0.33
N LEU A 17 -9.18 -3.28 0.93
CA LEU A 17 -8.24 -3.12 2.05
C LEU A 17 -8.75 -3.84 3.30
N LEU A 18 -10.03 -3.78 3.60
CA LEU A 18 -10.59 -4.45 4.78
C LEU A 18 -10.62 -5.98 4.63
N LEU A 19 -10.82 -6.50 3.41
CA LEU A 19 -11.04 -7.93 3.16
C LEU A 19 -9.79 -8.67 2.68
N ILE A 20 -8.94 -8.04 1.85
CA ILE A 20 -7.82 -8.70 1.17
C ILE A 20 -6.47 -8.35 1.82
N ALA A 21 -6.32 -7.11 2.29
CA ALA A 21 -5.05 -6.64 2.83
C ALA A 21 -4.51 -7.45 4.03
N PRO A 22 -5.33 -8.03 4.93
CA PRO A 22 -4.84 -8.81 6.07
C PRO A 22 -4.08 -10.09 5.70
N PHE A 23 -4.30 -10.61 4.49
CA PHE A 23 -3.58 -11.82 4.05
C PHE A 23 -2.08 -11.55 3.92
N SER A 24 -1.29 -12.39 4.57
CA SER A 24 0.16 -12.21 4.68
C SER A 24 0.89 -13.53 4.82
N ILE A 25 2.16 -13.51 4.45
CA ILE A 25 3.10 -14.64 4.58
C ILE A 25 4.26 -14.16 5.45
N ASP A 26 4.64 -14.98 6.44
CA ASP A 26 5.78 -14.69 7.30
C ASP A 26 7.10 -14.89 6.56
N LEU A 27 7.89 -13.83 6.52
CA LEU A 27 9.25 -13.86 5.97
C LEU A 27 10.31 -13.39 6.98
N GLY A 28 9.91 -13.13 8.22
CA GLY A 28 10.78 -12.63 9.28
C GLY A 28 10.15 -11.48 10.08
N PRO A 29 10.93 -10.45 10.46
CA PRO A 29 10.43 -9.34 11.29
C PRO A 29 9.25 -8.56 10.65
N ILE A 30 9.16 -8.59 9.33
CA ILE A 30 8.11 -7.93 8.56
C ILE A 30 7.40 -8.96 7.69
N PRO A 31 6.08 -9.14 7.83
CA PRO A 31 5.31 -10.03 6.97
C PRO A 31 5.16 -9.44 5.55
N LEU A 32 5.17 -10.30 4.54
CA LEU A 32 4.78 -9.95 3.19
C LEU A 32 3.26 -9.96 3.09
N THR A 33 2.65 -8.78 3.03
CA THR A 33 1.19 -8.59 3.03
C THR A 33 0.66 -8.20 1.66
N LEU A 34 -0.64 -8.37 1.42
CA LEU A 34 -1.33 -7.84 0.24
C LEU A 34 -1.72 -6.35 0.39
N GLN A 35 -1.41 -5.72 1.53
CA GLN A 35 -1.73 -4.31 1.80
C GLN A 35 -1.23 -3.36 0.70
N THR A 36 0.08 -3.42 0.39
CA THR A 36 0.67 -2.54 -0.63
C THR A 36 0.06 -2.76 -2.01
N PHE A 37 -0.31 -4.01 -2.33
CA PHE A 37 -0.97 -4.35 -3.59
C PHE A 37 -2.32 -3.64 -3.72
N CYS A 38 -3.19 -3.74 -2.70
CA CYS A 38 -4.49 -3.09 -2.67
C CYS A 38 -4.36 -1.56 -2.64
N ILE A 39 -3.44 -1.02 -1.82
CA ILE A 39 -3.23 0.43 -1.68
C ILE A 39 -2.76 1.04 -3.00
N PHE A 40 -1.77 0.45 -3.66
CA PHE A 40 -1.16 1.07 -4.84
C PHE A 40 -2.06 0.97 -6.07
N ILE A 41 -2.73 -0.16 -6.27
CA ILE A 41 -3.75 -0.27 -7.32
C ILE A 41 -4.87 0.74 -7.05
N GLY A 42 -5.41 0.76 -5.83
CA GLY A 42 -6.49 1.67 -5.45
C GLY A 42 -6.09 3.15 -5.59
N ALA A 43 -4.92 3.54 -5.11
CA ALA A 43 -4.41 4.90 -5.22
C ALA A 43 -4.25 5.35 -6.66
N SER A 44 -3.88 4.45 -7.58
CA SER A 44 -3.78 4.76 -9.01
C SER A 44 -5.11 5.15 -9.66
N LEU A 45 -6.24 4.80 -9.02
CA LEU A 45 -7.61 5.05 -9.51
C LEU A 45 -8.29 6.24 -8.85
N LEU A 46 -7.67 6.84 -7.83
CA LEU A 46 -8.26 7.89 -7.00
C LEU A 46 -7.48 9.20 -7.14
N SER A 47 -8.12 10.33 -6.81
CA SER A 47 -7.39 11.56 -6.55
C SER A 47 -6.52 11.42 -5.30
N TRP A 48 -5.46 12.21 -5.18
CA TRP A 48 -4.53 12.12 -4.05
C TRP A 48 -5.21 12.33 -2.69
N ARG A 49 -6.24 13.19 -2.64
CA ARG A 49 -7.03 13.42 -1.42
C ARG A 49 -7.85 12.20 -1.05
N SER A 50 -8.55 11.62 -2.01
CA SER A 50 -9.36 10.41 -1.80
C SER A 50 -8.49 9.21 -1.46
N ALA A 51 -7.32 9.05 -2.09
CA ALA A 51 -6.36 8.00 -1.79
C ALA A 51 -5.84 8.10 -0.35
N ALA A 52 -5.45 9.31 0.08
CA ALA A 52 -5.02 9.56 1.45
C ALA A 52 -6.13 9.26 2.47
N ILE A 53 -7.35 9.75 2.22
CA ILE A 53 -8.50 9.55 3.10
C ILE A 53 -8.83 8.05 3.24
N VAL A 54 -8.86 7.31 2.15
CA VAL A 54 -9.13 5.85 2.18
C VAL A 54 -8.11 5.11 3.02
N VAL A 55 -6.81 5.42 2.87
CA VAL A 55 -5.76 4.79 3.67
C VAL A 55 -5.86 5.20 5.13
N LEU A 56 -6.17 6.46 5.43
CA LEU A 56 -6.36 6.92 6.82
C LEU A 56 -7.57 6.23 7.47
N ILE A 57 -8.68 6.05 6.76
CA ILE A 57 -9.85 5.30 7.27
C ILE A 57 -9.46 3.85 7.52
N TYR A 58 -8.71 3.22 6.62
CA TYR A 58 -8.19 1.87 6.81
C TYR A 58 -7.32 1.75 8.06
N LEU A 59 -6.36 2.67 8.27
CA LEU A 59 -5.51 2.69 9.48
C LEU A 59 -6.33 2.91 10.74
N ALA A 60 -7.29 3.84 10.71
CA ALA A 60 -8.20 4.10 11.83
C ALA A 60 -9.05 2.85 12.15
N SER A 61 -9.57 2.17 11.14
CA SER A 61 -10.35 0.93 11.33
C SER A 61 -9.53 -0.14 12.05
N GLY A 62 -8.27 -0.34 11.65
CA GLY A 62 -7.35 -1.28 12.30
C GLY A 62 -7.00 -0.86 13.73
N ALA A 63 -6.77 0.43 13.97
CA ALA A 63 -6.49 0.97 15.29
C ALA A 63 -7.70 0.80 16.26
N LEU A 64 -8.91 0.90 15.74
CA LEU A 64 -10.16 0.72 16.50
C LEU A 64 -10.53 -0.76 16.74
N GLY A 65 -9.70 -1.71 16.31
CA GLY A 65 -9.88 -3.12 16.62
C GLY A 65 -10.40 -4.00 15.49
N LEU A 66 -10.62 -3.46 14.27
CA LEU A 66 -10.93 -4.32 13.13
C LEU A 66 -9.66 -5.09 12.69
N PRO A 67 -9.72 -6.41 12.46
CA PRO A 67 -8.57 -7.26 12.16
C PRO A 67 -8.13 -7.11 10.69
N VAL A 68 -7.70 -5.90 10.32
CA VAL A 68 -7.40 -5.51 8.93
C VAL A 68 -5.90 -5.37 8.65
N PHE A 69 -5.05 -5.44 9.65
CA PHE A 69 -3.60 -5.46 9.48
C PHE A 69 -3.09 -6.86 9.15
N GLY A 70 -1.81 -6.99 8.81
CA GLY A 70 -1.21 -8.27 8.46
C GLY A 70 -1.50 -9.34 9.52
N HIS A 71 -1.74 -10.59 9.07
CA HIS A 71 -2.18 -11.70 9.92
C HIS A 71 -3.50 -11.47 10.66
N HIS A 72 -4.40 -10.69 10.08
CA HIS A 72 -5.69 -10.34 10.70
C HIS A 72 -5.52 -9.73 12.10
N THR A 73 -4.44 -8.96 12.30
CA THR A 73 -4.21 -8.24 13.56
C THR A 73 -4.91 -6.89 13.54
N ALA A 74 -5.08 -6.33 14.74
CA ALA A 74 -5.70 -5.03 15.00
C ALA A 74 -5.05 -4.38 16.21
N GLY A 75 -5.44 -3.16 16.51
CA GLY A 75 -5.08 -2.44 17.72
C GLY A 75 -4.23 -1.21 17.45
N PHE A 76 -4.39 -0.24 18.34
CA PHE A 76 -3.67 1.04 18.27
C PHE A 76 -2.16 0.87 18.42
N GLU A 77 -1.72 -0.15 19.16
CA GLU A 77 -0.31 -0.47 19.35
C GLU A 77 0.43 -0.78 18.04
N LYS A 78 -0.28 -1.26 17.00
CA LYS A 78 0.31 -1.51 15.67
C LYS A 78 0.81 -0.22 15.01
N LEU A 79 0.17 0.91 15.32
CA LEU A 79 0.57 2.22 14.79
C LEU A 79 1.83 2.81 15.46
N HIS A 80 2.36 2.14 16.48
CA HIS A 80 3.56 2.55 17.22
C HIS A 80 4.61 1.44 17.32
N GLY A 81 4.31 0.24 16.84
CA GLY A 81 5.22 -0.92 16.86
C GLY A 81 6.25 -0.91 15.73
N ALA A 82 7.03 -1.99 15.63
CA ALA A 82 8.14 -2.13 14.69
C ALA A 82 7.75 -1.97 13.21
N THR A 83 6.50 -2.27 12.86
CA THR A 83 5.97 -2.13 11.48
C THR A 83 5.24 -0.82 11.23
N SER A 84 5.14 0.07 12.23
CA SER A 84 4.35 1.32 12.12
C SER A 84 4.86 2.27 11.04
N GLY A 85 6.17 2.26 10.77
CA GLY A 85 6.74 3.04 9.67
C GLY A 85 6.18 2.66 8.30
N PHE A 86 5.89 1.38 8.08
CA PHE A 86 5.22 0.94 6.86
C PHE A 86 3.75 1.39 6.84
N LEU A 87 3.04 1.30 7.96
CA LEU A 87 1.64 1.70 8.04
C LEU A 87 1.47 3.21 7.74
N TRP A 88 2.25 4.08 8.37
CA TRP A 88 2.24 5.50 8.08
C TRP A 88 2.78 5.82 6.69
N GLY A 89 3.78 5.06 6.23
CA GLY A 89 4.32 5.16 4.88
C GLY A 89 3.27 4.88 3.79
N PHE A 90 2.24 4.08 4.07
CA PHE A 90 1.16 3.83 3.12
C PHE A 90 0.44 5.10 2.68
N VAL A 91 0.24 6.07 3.59
CA VAL A 91 -0.41 7.35 3.25
C VAL A 91 0.44 8.13 2.25
N LEU A 92 1.75 8.23 2.51
CA LEU A 92 2.70 8.92 1.62
C LEU A 92 2.76 8.25 0.24
N CYS A 93 2.84 6.91 0.22
CA CYS A 93 2.90 6.15 -1.01
C CYS A 93 1.60 6.22 -1.80
N ALA A 94 0.44 6.22 -1.14
CA ALA A 94 -0.85 6.38 -1.81
C ALA A 94 -0.97 7.76 -2.49
N ILE A 95 -0.54 8.83 -1.83
CA ILE A 95 -0.47 10.17 -2.40
C ILE A 95 0.48 10.17 -3.61
N PHE A 96 1.68 9.62 -3.47
CA PHE A 96 2.68 9.54 -4.53
C PHE A 96 2.14 8.80 -5.77
N VAL A 97 1.61 7.58 -5.58
CA VAL A 97 1.05 6.78 -6.68
C VAL A 97 -0.09 7.51 -7.37
N SER A 98 -0.98 8.14 -6.61
CA SER A 98 -2.10 8.90 -7.17
C SER A 98 -1.62 10.06 -8.05
N ILE A 99 -0.68 10.87 -7.55
CA ILE A 99 -0.12 12.02 -8.29
C ILE A 99 0.58 11.54 -9.56
N GLU A 100 1.43 10.52 -9.48
CA GLU A 100 2.17 10.01 -10.63
C GLU A 100 1.24 9.37 -11.68
N SER A 101 0.18 8.71 -11.23
CA SER A 101 -0.82 8.14 -12.13
C SER A 101 -1.63 9.20 -12.88
N ALA A 102 -1.78 10.40 -12.32
CA ALA A 102 -2.54 11.50 -12.93
C ALA A 102 -1.75 12.32 -13.96
N ARG A 103 -0.40 12.29 -13.89
CA ARG A 103 0.46 13.21 -14.67
C ARG A 103 0.53 12.94 -16.17
N LYS A 104 0.49 11.68 -16.61
CA LYS A 104 0.66 11.25 -18.01
C LYS A 104 -0.15 9.98 -18.28
N GLU A 105 -0.18 9.55 -19.54
CA GLU A 105 -0.75 8.26 -19.90
C GLU A 105 -0.14 7.14 -19.04
N PHE A 106 -1.00 6.38 -18.36
CA PHE A 106 -0.61 5.37 -17.39
C PHE A 106 -0.55 3.99 -18.07
N HIS A 107 0.37 3.87 -19.05
CA HIS A 107 0.68 2.58 -19.68
C HIS A 107 1.28 1.60 -18.69
N PHE A 108 1.23 0.32 -19.01
CA PHE A 108 1.67 -0.74 -18.08
C PHE A 108 3.14 -0.58 -17.63
N TYR A 109 4.08 -0.19 -18.49
CA TYR A 109 5.47 0.08 -18.11
C TYR A 109 5.58 1.19 -17.05
N ARG A 110 4.88 2.31 -17.30
CA ARG A 110 4.85 3.40 -16.35
C ARG A 110 4.20 2.99 -15.03
N ALA A 111 3.10 2.22 -15.10
CA ALA A 111 2.43 1.72 -13.91
C ALA A 111 3.37 0.85 -13.06
N ILE A 112 4.09 -0.10 -13.68
CA ILE A 112 5.09 -0.91 -12.99
C ILE A 112 6.16 -0.04 -12.34
N MET A 113 6.74 0.92 -13.08
CA MET A 113 7.79 1.81 -12.55
C MET A 113 7.30 2.65 -11.37
N VAL A 114 6.09 3.19 -11.44
CA VAL A 114 5.48 3.95 -10.33
C VAL A 114 5.28 3.07 -9.10
N LEU A 115 4.82 1.83 -9.28
CA LEU A 115 4.64 0.91 -8.16
C LEU A 115 5.97 0.45 -7.56
N VAL A 116 7.02 0.25 -8.37
CA VAL A 116 8.38 -0.01 -7.87
C VAL A 116 8.88 1.17 -7.04
N GLN A 117 8.76 2.39 -7.57
CA GLN A 117 9.17 3.60 -6.85
C GLN A 117 8.39 3.77 -5.54
N ALA A 118 7.08 3.49 -5.53
CA ALA A 118 6.26 3.54 -4.33
C ALA A 118 6.72 2.52 -3.28
N HIS A 119 7.08 1.31 -3.69
CA HIS A 119 7.64 0.32 -2.78
C HIS A 119 9.01 0.77 -2.21
N LEU A 120 9.90 1.31 -3.05
CA LEU A 120 11.18 1.84 -2.57
C LEU A 120 10.99 3.01 -1.60
N LEU A 121 10.06 3.92 -1.90
CA LEU A 121 9.69 5.00 -1.00
C LEU A 121 9.17 4.48 0.34
N LEU A 122 8.39 3.41 0.33
CA LEU A 122 7.83 2.77 1.53
C LEU A 122 8.91 2.18 2.43
N LEU A 123 10.01 1.66 1.87
CA LEU A 123 11.11 1.09 2.66
C LEU A 123 11.77 2.13 3.57
N ILE A 124 11.78 3.41 3.18
CA ILE A 124 12.44 4.47 3.94
C ILE A 124 11.83 4.59 5.36
N PRO A 125 10.55 4.99 5.53
CA PRO A 125 9.95 5.09 6.86
C PRO A 125 9.83 3.73 7.54
N GLY A 126 9.60 2.65 6.77
CA GLY A 126 9.48 1.30 7.29
C GLY A 126 10.76 0.83 7.98
N PHE A 127 11.90 0.93 7.31
CA PHE A 127 13.18 0.51 7.87
C PHE A 127 13.73 1.46 8.91
N LEU A 128 13.43 2.77 8.80
CA LEU A 128 13.78 3.72 9.82
C LEU A 128 13.16 3.36 11.16
N VAL A 129 11.86 3.11 11.19
CA VAL A 129 11.15 2.70 12.40
C VAL A 129 11.60 1.33 12.90
N LEU A 130 11.76 0.37 11.97
CA LEU A 130 12.23 -0.97 12.32
C LEU A 130 13.59 -0.94 13.03
N TYR A 131 14.52 -0.12 12.53
CA TYR A 131 15.85 0.05 13.11
C TYR A 131 15.80 0.53 14.58
N TYR A 132 14.91 1.49 14.88
CA TYR A 132 14.76 2.02 16.22
C TYR A 132 13.96 1.11 17.16
N GLN A 133 12.93 0.45 16.63
CA GLN A 133 12.01 -0.37 17.46
C GLN A 133 12.50 -1.79 17.68
N LEU A 134 13.36 -2.31 16.81
CA LEU A 134 13.90 -3.65 16.92
C LEU A 134 15.43 -3.64 16.73
N PRO A 135 16.18 -3.17 17.75
CA PRO A 135 17.63 -3.17 17.71
C PRO A 135 18.17 -4.59 17.50
N GLY A 136 19.05 -4.76 16.52
CA GLY A 136 19.60 -6.08 16.14
C GLY A 136 18.86 -6.80 15.01
N ALA A 137 17.77 -6.23 14.48
CA ALA A 137 17.18 -6.77 13.25
C ALA A 137 18.16 -6.63 12.08
N ASP A 138 18.40 -7.72 11.37
CA ASP A 138 19.19 -7.69 10.14
C ASP A 138 18.34 -7.07 9.02
N LEU A 139 18.54 -5.76 8.79
CA LEU A 139 17.81 -5.00 7.79
C LEU A 139 18.12 -5.48 6.37
N TRP A 140 19.36 -5.94 6.13
CA TRP A 140 19.76 -6.44 4.81
C TRP A 140 19.07 -7.78 4.50
N ALA A 141 19.11 -8.73 5.42
CA ALA A 141 18.39 -9.99 5.27
C ALA A 141 16.87 -9.77 5.14
N THR A 142 16.32 -8.82 5.89
CA THR A 142 14.90 -8.44 5.79
C THR A 142 14.57 -7.87 4.41
N LEU A 143 15.41 -6.97 3.88
CA LEU A 143 15.25 -6.43 2.54
C LEU A 143 15.28 -7.53 1.47
N MET A 144 16.27 -8.43 1.53
CA MET A 144 16.41 -9.53 0.56
C MET A 144 15.18 -10.45 0.55
N LYS A 145 14.56 -10.69 1.70
CA LYS A 145 13.33 -11.48 1.80
C LYS A 145 12.10 -10.73 1.23
N LEU A 146 12.04 -9.42 1.36
CA LEU A 146 10.92 -8.62 0.85
C LEU A 146 11.00 -8.36 -0.66
N LEU A 147 12.21 -8.28 -1.24
CA LEU A 147 12.42 -7.89 -2.64
C LEU A 147 11.62 -8.72 -3.66
N PRO A 148 11.61 -10.07 -3.61
CA PRO A 148 10.85 -10.86 -4.59
C PRO A 148 9.36 -10.52 -4.59
N GLY A 149 8.77 -10.43 -3.39
CA GLY A 149 7.36 -10.05 -3.23
C GLY A 149 7.05 -8.64 -3.70
N LEU A 150 7.96 -7.71 -3.47
CA LEU A 150 7.92 -6.32 -3.90
C LEU A 150 7.90 -6.22 -5.44
N ILE A 151 8.81 -6.95 -6.10
CA ILE A 151 8.92 -6.98 -7.56
C ILE A 151 7.66 -7.60 -8.17
N ILE A 152 7.23 -8.76 -7.68
CA ILE A 152 6.04 -9.47 -8.18
C ILE A 152 4.80 -8.59 -8.02
N LYS A 153 4.60 -7.97 -6.86
CA LYS A 153 3.46 -7.07 -6.61
C LYS A 153 3.48 -5.84 -7.51
N SER A 154 4.67 -5.28 -7.78
CA SER A 154 4.80 -4.14 -8.68
C SER A 154 4.45 -4.49 -10.13
N ILE A 155 4.91 -5.66 -10.60
CA ILE A 155 4.63 -6.11 -11.97
C ILE A 155 3.14 -6.40 -12.13
N ILE A 156 2.59 -7.31 -11.31
CA ILE A 156 1.18 -7.72 -11.40
C ILE A 156 0.26 -6.52 -11.11
N GLY A 157 0.55 -5.77 -10.05
CA GLY A 157 -0.23 -4.58 -9.67
C GLY A 157 -0.19 -3.50 -10.74
N GLY A 158 0.96 -3.26 -11.37
CA GLY A 158 1.10 -2.29 -12.45
C GLY A 158 0.29 -2.67 -13.69
N ILE A 159 0.30 -3.95 -14.08
CA ILE A 159 -0.52 -4.45 -15.18
C ILE A 159 -2.00 -4.25 -14.86
N ILE A 160 -2.46 -4.70 -13.70
CA ILE A 160 -3.86 -4.59 -13.26
C ILE A 160 -4.28 -3.11 -13.19
N ALA A 161 -3.49 -2.26 -12.52
CA ALA A 161 -3.78 -0.84 -12.37
C ALA A 161 -3.92 -0.15 -13.74
N SER A 162 -3.02 -0.42 -14.68
CA SER A 162 -3.08 0.14 -16.03
C SER A 162 -4.33 -0.30 -16.80
N GLN A 163 -4.73 -1.57 -16.70
CA GLN A 163 -5.93 -2.09 -17.37
C GLN A 163 -7.22 -1.51 -16.76
N ILE A 164 -7.35 -1.52 -15.44
CA ILE A 164 -8.52 -0.94 -14.76
C ILE A 164 -8.63 0.54 -15.11
N ARG A 165 -7.50 1.27 -15.05
CA ARG A 165 -7.49 2.69 -15.38
C ARG A 165 -7.90 2.95 -16.83
N ARG A 166 -7.43 2.14 -17.78
CA ARG A 166 -7.82 2.21 -19.20
C ARG A 166 -9.33 2.01 -19.38
N LEU A 167 -9.94 1.09 -18.62
CA LEU A 167 -11.39 0.85 -18.68
C LEU A 167 -12.19 1.98 -18.03
N LEU A 168 -11.68 2.55 -16.94
CA LEU A 168 -12.39 3.57 -16.19
C LEU A 168 -12.27 4.98 -16.80
N TYR A 169 -11.21 5.29 -17.51
CA TYR A 169 -10.92 6.65 -18.00
C TYR A 169 -10.91 6.78 -19.55
N ARG A 170 -11.50 5.79 -20.22
CA ARG A 170 -11.85 5.86 -21.64
C ARG A 170 -12.99 6.81 -21.92
#